data_b0e7d14b4fa9ca3007fdca29646ced87
#
_entry.id   b0e7d14b4fa9ca3007fdca29646ced87
#
_cell.length_a   1.000
_cell.length_b   1.000
_cell.length_c   1.000
_cell.angle_alpha   90.00
_cell.angle_beta   90.00
_cell.angle_gamma   90.00
#
_symmetry.space_group_name_H-M   'P 1'
#
loop_
_entity.id
_entity.type
_entity.pdbx_description
1 polymer ?
#
loop_
_entity_poly.entity_id
_entity_poly.type
_entity_poly.pdbx_seq_one_letter_code
_entity_poly.pdbx_strand_id
1 'polypeptide(L)'
;NGVRSARSKGKSALYQHGNLLDMVVYHKETGDIFRVSEASIAHAYTLAPFDIVRSSIMLFLVELMTRAISETEANEELFRFCWQAFLQLDRPGGQLSLYPHRYMLIMSRYLGFEPHSGPGHFFDMLEGHFSDSIPRHTHYMEAELSSAFRSLLSDDTQFRPTANTRRSLLHYLIIYYQLHLSGFGKMHSPDILEEVLRD
;
A
#
# COMPACT_ATOMS: atom_id res chain seq x y z
N ASN A 1 -10.80 19.32 -18.55
CA ASN A 1 -11.62 20.52 -18.55
C ASN A 1 -13.09 20.17 -18.28
N GLY A 2 -13.68 20.54 -17.15
CA GLY A 2 -15.13 20.44 -16.92
C GLY A 2 -15.60 19.79 -15.63
N VAL A 3 -14.74 19.52 -14.66
CA VAL A 3 -15.12 18.93 -13.36
C VAL A 3 -15.82 19.93 -12.42
N ARG A 4 -15.83 21.23 -12.73
CA ARG A 4 -16.33 22.30 -11.84
C ARG A 4 -17.71 22.89 -12.20
N SER A 5 -18.44 22.36 -13.19
CA SER A 5 -19.79 22.85 -13.52
C SER A 5 -20.88 21.99 -12.87
N ALA A 6 -22.09 22.55 -12.64
CA ALA A 6 -23.22 21.89 -11.97
C ALA A 6 -23.67 20.56 -12.65
N ARG A 7 -23.37 20.37 -13.94
CA ARG A 7 -23.51 19.08 -14.67
C ARG A 7 -22.44 18.05 -14.29
N SER A 8 -21.43 18.41 -13.49
CA SER A 8 -20.26 17.57 -13.16
C SER A 8 -20.34 16.91 -11.78
N LYS A 9 -21.38 17.14 -10.98
CA LYS A 9 -21.51 16.49 -9.65
C LYS A 9 -21.47 14.95 -9.75
N GLY A 10 -22.07 14.37 -10.79
CA GLY A 10 -21.98 12.92 -11.05
C GLY A 10 -20.59 12.45 -11.52
N LYS A 11 -19.86 13.29 -12.27
CA LYS A 11 -18.50 12.95 -12.74
C LYS A 11 -17.45 13.07 -11.63
N SER A 12 -17.63 14.00 -10.68
CA SER A 12 -16.72 14.15 -9.53
C SER A 12 -16.79 12.94 -8.59
N ALA A 13 -17.97 12.38 -8.38
CA ALA A 13 -18.16 11.17 -7.57
C ALA A 13 -17.49 9.92 -8.22
N LEU A 14 -17.48 9.88 -9.55
CA LEU A 14 -16.86 8.76 -10.29
C LEU A 14 -15.34 8.70 -10.06
N TYR A 15 -14.66 9.84 -9.99
CA TYR A 15 -13.19 9.93 -9.84
C TYR A 15 -12.75 10.11 -8.38
N GLN A 16 -13.50 9.59 -7.43
CA GLN A 16 -13.05 9.58 -6.04
C GLN A 16 -11.92 8.57 -5.84
N HIS A 17 -11.02 8.89 -4.91
CA HIS A 17 -9.90 8.03 -4.56
C HIS A 17 -10.38 6.65 -4.13
N GLY A 18 -9.75 5.63 -4.69
CA GLY A 18 -10.07 4.23 -4.40
C GLY A 18 -11.19 3.63 -5.25
N ASN A 19 -11.91 4.40 -6.06
CA ASN A 19 -12.89 3.83 -6.99
C ASN A 19 -12.20 2.95 -8.03
N LEU A 20 -12.76 1.77 -8.26
CA LEU A 20 -12.39 0.88 -9.35
C LEU A 20 -13.23 1.23 -10.57
N LEU A 21 -12.56 1.64 -11.63
CA LEU A 21 -13.21 2.17 -12.83
C LEU A 21 -12.95 1.27 -14.03
N ASP A 22 -13.97 1.12 -14.85
CA ASP A 22 -13.86 0.64 -16.22
C ASP A 22 -13.82 1.86 -17.15
N MET A 23 -12.77 1.97 -17.96
CA MET A 23 -12.50 3.18 -18.74
C MET A 23 -12.12 2.85 -20.18
N VAL A 24 -12.65 3.65 -21.12
CA VAL A 24 -12.18 3.70 -22.49
C VAL A 24 -11.26 4.90 -22.66
N VAL A 25 -9.99 4.64 -22.99
CA VAL A 25 -8.95 5.66 -23.11
C VAL A 25 -8.45 5.73 -24.56
N TYR A 26 -8.41 6.93 -25.13
CA TYR A 26 -7.75 7.14 -26.42
C TYR A 26 -6.22 7.21 -26.20
N HIS A 27 -5.55 6.17 -26.70
CA HIS A 27 -4.09 6.12 -26.71
C HIS A 27 -3.59 6.92 -27.92
N LYS A 28 -2.66 7.85 -27.71
CA LYS A 28 -1.88 8.52 -28.75
C LYS A 28 -0.45 8.03 -28.65
N GLU A 29 0.17 7.78 -29.80
CA GLU A 29 1.57 7.31 -29.87
C GLU A 29 2.58 8.35 -29.32
N THR A 30 2.16 9.61 -29.21
CA THR A 30 3.00 10.69 -28.70
C THR A 30 2.24 11.50 -27.66
N GLY A 31 2.73 11.52 -26.42
CA GLY A 31 2.23 12.35 -25.32
C GLY A 31 1.93 11.60 -24.02
N ASP A 32 2.18 12.25 -22.90
CA ASP A 32 2.03 11.68 -21.55
C ASP A 32 0.60 11.82 -20.99
N ILE A 33 -0.33 12.44 -21.73
CA ILE A 33 -1.70 12.68 -21.28
C ILE A 33 -2.68 12.00 -22.23
N PHE A 34 -3.39 11.01 -21.71
CA PHE A 34 -4.43 10.28 -22.43
C PHE A 34 -5.81 10.87 -22.16
N ARG A 35 -6.68 10.86 -23.18
CA ARG A 35 -8.05 11.32 -23.05
C ARG A 35 -8.97 10.15 -22.68
N VAL A 36 -9.63 10.21 -21.52
CA VAL A 36 -10.70 9.30 -21.17
C VAL A 36 -11.95 9.66 -21.98
N SER A 37 -12.45 8.71 -22.75
CA SER A 37 -13.69 8.82 -23.53
C SER A 37 -14.90 8.49 -22.68
N GLU A 38 -14.84 7.32 -22.03
CA GLU A 38 -15.90 6.78 -21.21
C GLU A 38 -15.31 6.28 -19.90
N ALA A 39 -16.07 6.39 -18.82
CA ALA A 39 -15.71 5.83 -17.53
C ALA A 39 -16.99 5.44 -16.78
N SER A 40 -16.97 4.27 -16.14
CA SER A 40 -18.02 3.77 -15.27
C SER A 40 -17.43 3.09 -14.04
N ILE A 41 -18.23 2.93 -12.98
CA ILE A 41 -17.84 2.18 -11.80
C ILE A 41 -17.79 0.69 -12.18
N ALA A 42 -16.61 0.08 -12.08
CA ALA A 42 -16.42 -1.34 -12.31
C ALA A 42 -16.83 -2.19 -11.09
N HIS A 43 -16.70 -1.65 -9.87
CA HIS A 43 -17.11 -2.29 -8.63
C HIS A 43 -17.80 -1.28 -7.72
N ALA A 44 -19.08 -1.51 -7.40
CA ALA A 44 -19.81 -0.72 -6.42
C ALA A 44 -19.52 -1.25 -5.02
N TYR A 45 -18.77 -0.50 -4.23
CA TYR A 45 -18.44 -0.88 -2.86
C TYR A 45 -19.68 -0.93 -1.96
N THR A 46 -19.71 -1.94 -1.08
CA THR A 46 -20.77 -2.17 -0.08
C THR A 46 -20.34 -1.94 1.36
N LEU A 47 -19.06 -2.08 1.66
CA LEU A 47 -18.48 -1.96 3.01
C LEU A 47 -17.35 -0.92 3.07
N ALA A 48 -16.38 -0.99 2.16
CA ALA A 48 -15.12 -0.30 2.32
C ALA A 48 -15.25 1.22 2.52
N PRO A 49 -16.09 1.98 1.82
CA PRO A 49 -16.26 3.42 2.05
C PRO A 49 -17.06 3.77 3.32
N PHE A 50 -17.81 2.82 3.88
CA PHE A 50 -18.74 3.04 4.99
C PHE A 50 -18.19 2.59 6.35
N ASP A 51 -17.09 1.86 6.34
CA ASP A 51 -16.37 1.40 7.53
C ASP A 51 -15.12 2.25 7.71
N ILE A 52 -14.96 2.88 8.89
CA ILE A 52 -13.88 3.84 9.14
C ILE A 52 -12.48 3.18 9.02
N VAL A 53 -12.32 1.94 9.45
CA VAL A 53 -11.06 1.21 9.35
C VAL A 53 -10.74 0.91 7.89
N ARG A 54 -11.71 0.37 7.15
CA ARG A 54 -11.53 0.00 5.73
C ARG A 54 -11.29 1.22 4.84
N SER A 55 -12.03 2.31 5.06
CA SER A 55 -11.84 3.55 4.30
C SER A 55 -10.47 4.18 4.59
N SER A 56 -9.98 4.12 5.82
CA SER A 56 -8.64 4.60 6.17
C SER A 56 -7.55 3.74 5.53
N ILE A 57 -7.72 2.42 5.50
CA ILE A 57 -6.81 1.51 4.77
C ILE A 57 -6.86 1.82 3.28
N MET A 58 -8.04 2.00 2.69
CA MET A 58 -8.19 2.35 1.27
C MET A 58 -7.41 3.63 0.92
N LEU A 59 -7.52 4.68 1.73
CA LEU A 59 -6.77 5.94 1.52
C LEU A 59 -5.27 5.72 1.63
N PHE A 60 -4.83 4.90 2.59
CA PHE A 60 -3.42 4.52 2.73
C PHE A 60 -2.90 3.80 1.47
N LEU A 61 -3.65 2.81 0.96
CA LEU A 61 -3.25 2.08 -0.25
C LEU A 61 -3.18 3.00 -1.47
N VAL A 62 -4.13 3.91 -1.64
CA VAL A 62 -4.12 4.88 -2.74
C VAL A 62 -2.89 5.79 -2.66
N GLU A 63 -2.57 6.33 -1.48
CA GLU A 63 -1.38 7.16 -1.30
C GLU A 63 -0.10 6.36 -1.56
N LEU A 64 0.00 5.14 -1.01
CA LEU A 64 1.14 4.25 -1.23
C LEU A 64 1.37 3.97 -2.72
N MET A 65 0.34 3.55 -3.45
CA MET A 65 0.42 3.28 -4.89
C MET A 65 0.82 4.52 -5.67
N THR A 66 0.23 5.68 -5.37
CA THR A 66 0.54 6.95 -6.06
C THR A 66 2.00 7.34 -5.92
N ARG A 67 2.64 6.98 -4.79
CA ARG A 67 4.05 7.29 -4.52
C ARG A 67 5.02 6.23 -4.99
N ALA A 68 4.60 4.97 -4.97
CA ALA A 68 5.47 3.83 -5.23
C ALA A 68 5.47 3.40 -6.69
N ILE A 69 4.35 3.56 -7.41
CA ILE A 69 4.24 3.14 -8.80
C ILE A 69 4.62 4.30 -9.71
N SER A 70 5.79 4.18 -10.34
CA SER A 70 6.30 5.14 -11.34
C SER A 70 6.48 4.49 -12.72
N GLU A 71 5.91 3.29 -12.91
CA GLU A 71 6.08 2.52 -14.12
C GLU A 71 5.41 3.21 -15.33
N THR A 72 6.14 3.29 -16.42
CA THR A 72 5.66 3.77 -17.72
C THR A 72 5.14 2.64 -18.60
N GLU A 73 5.50 1.39 -18.27
CA GLU A 73 5.09 0.20 -18.99
C GLU A 73 3.94 -0.52 -18.29
N ALA A 74 3.13 -1.25 -19.07
CA ALA A 74 2.02 -2.01 -18.53
C ALA A 74 2.51 -3.20 -17.69
N ASN A 75 2.15 -3.22 -16.40
CA ASN A 75 2.40 -4.31 -15.47
C ASN A 75 1.07 -4.93 -15.02
N GLU A 76 0.62 -5.93 -15.77
CA GLU A 76 -0.68 -6.56 -15.54
C GLU A 76 -0.76 -7.29 -14.20
N GLU A 77 0.34 -7.88 -13.73
CA GLU A 77 0.37 -8.61 -12.46
C GLU A 77 0.24 -7.65 -11.28
N LEU A 78 1.00 -6.55 -11.29
CA LEU A 78 0.89 -5.48 -10.28
C LEU A 78 -0.52 -4.87 -10.30
N PHE A 79 -1.08 -4.59 -11.48
CA PHE A 79 -2.44 -4.08 -11.61
C PHE A 79 -3.46 -5.04 -10.98
N ARG A 80 -3.37 -6.34 -11.31
CA ARG A 80 -4.27 -7.37 -10.79
C ARG A 80 -4.15 -7.50 -9.27
N PHE A 81 -2.93 -7.43 -8.73
CA PHE A 81 -2.69 -7.41 -7.29
C PHE A 81 -3.36 -6.20 -6.62
N CYS A 82 -3.14 -4.99 -7.12
CA CYS A 82 -3.77 -3.78 -6.62
C CYS A 82 -5.30 -3.87 -6.68
N TRP A 83 -5.85 -4.29 -7.81
CA TRP A 83 -7.29 -4.48 -7.99
C TRP A 83 -7.90 -5.43 -6.96
N GLN A 84 -7.28 -6.59 -6.76
CA GLN A 84 -7.75 -7.59 -5.79
C GLN A 84 -7.69 -7.09 -4.34
N ALA A 85 -6.72 -6.26 -3.99
CA ALA A 85 -6.62 -5.67 -2.66
C ALA A 85 -7.86 -4.81 -2.33
N PHE A 86 -8.32 -3.98 -3.26
CA PHE A 86 -9.53 -3.18 -3.05
C PHE A 86 -10.80 -4.05 -2.96
N LEU A 87 -10.91 -5.09 -3.78
CA LEU A 87 -12.02 -6.04 -3.68
C LEU A 87 -12.02 -6.81 -2.35
N GLN A 88 -10.84 -7.16 -1.82
CA GLN A 88 -10.72 -7.82 -0.52
C GLN A 88 -11.14 -6.89 0.63
N LEU A 89 -10.81 -5.61 0.58
CA LEU A 89 -11.25 -4.64 1.57
C LEU A 89 -12.78 -4.51 1.64
N ASP A 90 -13.48 -4.76 0.55
CA ASP A 90 -14.95 -4.70 0.51
C ASP A 90 -15.64 -5.99 0.98
N ARG A 91 -14.88 -7.00 1.43
CA ARG A 91 -15.43 -8.25 1.96
C ARG A 91 -15.59 -8.17 3.49
N PRO A 92 -16.64 -8.79 4.06
CA PRO A 92 -16.77 -8.89 5.51
C PRO A 92 -15.67 -9.77 6.12
N GLY A 93 -15.31 -9.48 7.36
CA GLY A 93 -14.24 -10.19 8.08
C GLY A 93 -12.85 -9.73 7.66
N GLY A 94 -11.85 -10.60 7.86
CA GLY A 94 -10.43 -10.32 7.58
C GLY A 94 -9.70 -9.63 8.74
N GLN A 95 -8.38 -9.86 8.79
CA GLN A 95 -7.50 -9.24 9.78
C GLN A 95 -7.03 -7.87 9.27
N LEU A 96 -7.86 -6.84 9.49
CA LEU A 96 -7.61 -5.50 8.97
C LEU A 96 -6.38 -4.82 9.59
N SER A 97 -6.06 -5.14 10.85
CA SER A 97 -4.96 -4.49 11.59
C SER A 97 -3.57 -4.70 11.00
N LEU A 98 -3.35 -5.80 10.26
CA LEU A 98 -2.10 -6.09 9.55
C LEU A 98 -2.23 -5.96 8.03
N TYR A 99 -3.38 -5.58 7.53
CA TYR A 99 -3.64 -5.50 6.09
C TYR A 99 -2.67 -4.55 5.36
N PRO A 100 -2.43 -3.31 5.85
CA PRO A 100 -1.46 -2.39 5.24
C PRO A 100 -0.05 -2.96 5.18
N HIS A 101 0.41 -3.61 6.26
CA HIS A 101 1.74 -4.21 6.35
C HIS A 101 1.94 -5.32 5.32
N ARG A 102 0.98 -6.26 5.24
CA ARG A 102 1.02 -7.36 4.26
C ARG A 102 0.95 -6.85 2.83
N TYR A 103 0.10 -5.85 2.59
CA TYR A 103 0.03 -5.22 1.28
C TYR A 103 1.37 -4.61 0.85
N MET A 104 2.05 -3.87 1.75
CA MET A 104 3.38 -3.31 1.48
C MET A 104 4.39 -4.40 1.16
N LEU A 105 4.45 -5.49 1.94
CA LEU A 105 5.36 -6.59 1.69
C LEU A 105 5.15 -7.24 0.32
N ILE A 106 3.90 -7.52 -0.05
CA ILE A 106 3.61 -8.13 -1.35
C ILE A 106 3.91 -7.13 -2.48
N MET A 107 3.58 -5.85 -2.29
CA MET A 107 3.84 -4.81 -3.28
C MET A 107 5.35 -4.61 -3.51
N SER A 108 6.20 -4.67 -2.46
CA SER A 108 7.66 -4.56 -2.60
C SER A 108 8.26 -5.65 -3.50
N ARG A 109 7.65 -6.86 -3.52
CA ARG A 109 8.02 -7.93 -4.44
C ARG A 109 7.79 -7.52 -5.90
N TYR A 110 6.61 -6.96 -6.23
CA TYR A 110 6.33 -6.49 -7.58
C TYR A 110 7.21 -5.31 -8.01
N LEU A 111 7.71 -4.55 -7.04
CA LEU A 111 8.59 -3.40 -7.27
C LEU A 111 10.10 -3.77 -7.23
N GLY A 112 10.43 -5.04 -6.97
CA GLY A 112 11.79 -5.56 -7.07
C GLY A 112 12.70 -5.35 -5.85
N PHE A 113 12.13 -5.01 -4.67
CA PHE A 113 12.88 -4.86 -3.42
C PHE A 113 12.27 -5.62 -2.24
N GLU A 114 11.78 -6.84 -2.50
CA GLU A 114 11.18 -7.70 -1.46
C GLU A 114 12.19 -7.98 -0.33
N PRO A 115 11.80 -7.81 0.96
CA PRO A 115 12.62 -8.23 2.07
C PRO A 115 12.82 -9.74 2.09
N HIS A 116 14.05 -10.20 2.30
CA HIS A 116 14.38 -11.61 2.33
C HIS A 116 14.31 -12.17 3.75
N SER A 117 13.61 -13.29 3.91
CA SER A 117 13.61 -14.05 5.15
C SER A 117 14.94 -14.81 5.31
N GLY A 118 15.42 -14.96 6.54
CA GLY A 118 16.67 -15.66 6.81
C GLY A 118 17.07 -15.66 8.29
N PRO A 119 18.20 -16.29 8.67
CA PRO A 119 18.73 -16.23 10.01
C PRO A 119 19.22 -14.81 10.35
N GLY A 120 19.47 -14.53 11.63
CA GLY A 120 19.98 -13.25 12.13
C GLY A 120 19.04 -12.57 13.12
N HIS A 121 19.57 -11.65 13.90
CA HIS A 121 18.84 -10.96 14.97
C HIS A 121 18.36 -9.55 14.57
N PHE A 122 19.02 -8.94 13.60
CA PHE A 122 18.75 -7.58 13.15
C PHE A 122 18.34 -7.60 11.68
N PHE A 123 17.30 -6.88 11.30
CA PHE A 123 16.93 -6.72 9.90
C PHE A 123 17.61 -5.47 9.32
N ASP A 124 18.52 -5.69 8.39
CA ASP A 124 19.18 -4.62 7.65
C ASP A 124 18.26 -4.10 6.54
N MET A 125 17.81 -2.85 6.69
CA MET A 125 16.87 -2.25 5.74
C MET A 125 17.53 -1.76 4.44
N LEU A 126 18.86 -1.57 4.41
CA LEU A 126 19.55 -1.22 3.16
C LEU A 126 19.75 -2.44 2.28
N GLU A 127 20.11 -3.56 2.91
CA GLU A 127 20.40 -4.81 2.19
C GLU A 127 19.16 -5.71 2.03
N GLY A 128 18.09 -5.45 2.78
CA GLY A 128 16.83 -6.21 2.72
C GLY A 128 16.91 -7.62 3.29
N HIS A 129 17.86 -7.92 4.20
CA HIS A 129 18.05 -9.23 4.80
C HIS A 129 18.35 -9.15 6.31
N PHE A 130 18.30 -10.32 6.99
CA PHE A 130 18.65 -10.41 8.41
C PHE A 130 20.15 -10.63 8.60
N SER A 131 20.72 -10.03 9.67
CA SER A 131 22.12 -10.13 10.08
C SER A 131 22.24 -10.56 11.54
N ASP A 132 23.28 -11.32 11.87
CA ASP A 132 23.60 -11.69 13.26
C ASP A 132 24.28 -10.56 14.03
N SER A 133 24.94 -9.65 13.32
CA SER A 133 25.62 -8.48 13.90
C SER A 133 24.82 -7.21 13.61
N ILE A 134 24.96 -6.23 14.52
CA ILE A 134 24.38 -4.91 14.31
C ILE A 134 25.02 -4.26 13.07
N PRO A 135 24.24 -3.84 12.07
CA PRO A 135 24.74 -3.10 10.90
C PRO A 135 25.50 -1.82 11.31
N ARG A 136 26.46 -1.41 10.51
CA ARG A 136 27.30 -0.22 10.77
C ARG A 136 26.60 1.13 10.49
N HIS A 137 25.36 1.09 10.04
CA HIS A 137 24.50 2.24 9.74
C HIS A 137 23.26 2.22 10.64
N THR A 138 22.44 3.28 10.58
CA THR A 138 21.24 3.45 11.44
C THR A 138 19.96 2.85 10.83
N HIS A 139 19.99 2.36 9.60
CA HIS A 139 18.83 1.82 8.88
C HIS A 139 18.69 0.31 9.11
N TYR A 140 18.37 -0.08 10.33
CA TYR A 140 18.09 -1.48 10.69
C TYR A 140 16.99 -1.54 11.76
N MET A 141 16.36 -2.68 11.91
CA MET A 141 15.44 -2.97 13.00
C MET A 141 16.18 -3.67 14.13
N GLU A 142 15.92 -3.26 15.36
CA GLU A 142 16.40 -3.92 16.58
C GLU A 142 15.84 -5.34 16.71
N ALA A 143 16.49 -6.19 17.51
CA ALA A 143 16.22 -7.63 17.59
C ALA A 143 14.74 -7.97 17.86
N GLU A 144 14.07 -7.25 18.77
CA GLU A 144 12.66 -7.50 19.09
C GLU A 144 11.75 -7.21 17.88
N LEU A 145 11.95 -6.05 17.24
CA LEU A 145 11.18 -5.66 16.07
C LEU A 145 11.51 -6.54 14.86
N SER A 146 12.77 -6.93 14.69
CA SER A 146 13.21 -7.88 13.65
C SER A 146 12.53 -9.25 13.80
N SER A 147 12.34 -9.73 15.03
CA SER A 147 11.60 -10.95 15.29
C SER A 147 10.13 -10.83 14.89
N ALA A 148 9.47 -9.72 15.25
CA ALA A 148 8.11 -9.42 14.84
C ALA A 148 7.99 -9.27 13.31
N PHE A 149 8.97 -8.63 12.67
CA PHE A 149 9.02 -8.50 11.21
C PHE A 149 9.18 -9.85 10.51
N ARG A 150 9.99 -10.76 11.06
CA ARG A 150 10.12 -12.14 10.56
C ARG A 150 8.80 -12.90 10.60
N SER A 151 8.04 -12.76 11.70
CA SER A 151 6.70 -13.36 11.80
C SER A 151 5.73 -12.80 10.76
N LEU A 152 5.85 -11.51 10.45
CA LEU A 152 5.06 -10.87 9.40
C LEU A 152 5.45 -11.37 8.00
N LEU A 153 6.77 -11.56 7.72
CA LEU A 153 7.27 -12.11 6.46
C LEU A 153 6.88 -13.56 6.22
N SER A 154 6.80 -14.37 7.28
CA SER A 154 6.40 -15.79 7.19
C SER A 154 4.90 -15.99 7.02
N ASP A 155 4.10 -14.92 6.94
CA ASP A 155 2.63 -14.93 6.91
C ASP A 155 2.03 -15.79 8.03
N ASP A 156 2.65 -15.72 9.22
CA ASP A 156 2.16 -16.44 10.40
C ASP A 156 0.74 -16.00 10.74
N THR A 157 -0.21 -16.90 10.53
CA THR A 157 -1.64 -16.64 10.76
C THR A 157 -1.97 -16.46 12.24
N GLN A 158 -1.09 -16.88 13.16
CA GLN A 158 -1.22 -16.70 14.60
C GLN A 158 -0.55 -15.43 15.12
N PHE A 159 0.22 -14.74 14.29
CA PHE A 159 0.89 -13.50 14.68
C PHE A 159 -0.13 -12.42 15.06
N ARG A 160 -0.09 -12.00 16.33
CA ARG A 160 -0.97 -10.97 16.92
C ARG A 160 -0.11 -9.94 17.64
N PRO A 161 0.55 -9.04 16.92
CA PRO A 161 1.39 -8.02 17.53
C PRO A 161 0.55 -6.99 18.32
N THR A 162 1.17 -6.39 19.33
CA THR A 162 0.59 -5.26 20.05
C THR A 162 0.37 -4.05 19.12
N ALA A 163 -0.45 -3.10 19.53
CA ALA A 163 -0.65 -1.86 18.77
C ALA A 163 0.69 -1.11 18.54
N ASN A 164 1.56 -1.06 19.55
CA ASN A 164 2.88 -0.44 19.43
C ASN A 164 3.77 -1.16 18.43
N THR A 165 3.80 -2.49 18.45
CA THR A 165 4.57 -3.29 17.49
C THR A 165 4.06 -3.08 16.07
N ARG A 166 2.72 -3.05 15.85
CA ARG A 166 2.13 -2.75 14.54
C ARG A 166 2.56 -1.38 14.03
N ARG A 167 2.48 -0.36 14.89
CA ARG A 167 2.90 1.01 14.55
C ARG A 167 4.38 1.06 14.16
N SER A 168 5.25 0.44 14.96
CA SER A 168 6.67 0.39 14.66
C SER A 168 6.94 -0.33 13.34
N LEU A 169 6.32 -1.48 13.10
CA LEU A 169 6.45 -2.21 11.83
C LEU A 169 6.02 -1.37 10.63
N LEU A 170 4.88 -0.66 10.73
CA LEU A 170 4.42 0.21 9.64
C LEU A 170 5.40 1.36 9.38
N HIS A 171 5.88 2.01 10.44
CA HIS A 171 6.86 3.09 10.34
C HIS A 171 8.15 2.62 9.65
N TYR A 172 8.70 1.47 10.05
CA TYR A 172 9.92 0.92 9.44
C TYR A 172 9.70 0.43 8.01
N LEU A 173 8.53 -0.10 7.68
CA LEU A 173 8.17 -0.43 6.29
C LEU A 173 8.12 0.82 5.40
N ILE A 174 7.60 1.93 5.91
CA ILE A 174 7.59 3.22 5.16
C ILE A 174 9.03 3.70 4.93
N ILE A 175 9.90 3.62 5.95
CA ILE A 175 11.33 3.95 5.80
C ILE A 175 11.99 3.02 4.77
N TYR A 176 11.67 1.72 4.81
CA TYR A 176 12.18 0.74 3.85
C TYR A 176 11.82 1.14 2.41
N TYR A 177 10.57 1.55 2.16
CA TYR A 177 10.15 2.08 0.85
C TYR A 177 10.92 3.36 0.46
N GLN A 178 11.15 4.26 1.41
CA GLN A 178 11.92 5.49 1.17
C GLN A 178 13.38 5.21 0.80
N LEU A 179 13.97 4.14 1.33
CA LEU A 179 15.35 3.74 1.04
C LEU A 179 15.48 3.10 -0.36
N HIS A 180 14.45 2.37 -0.80
CA HIS A 180 14.50 1.59 -2.04
C HIS A 180 13.85 2.30 -3.24
N LEU A 181 12.99 3.30 -3.02
CA LEU A 181 12.29 4.03 -4.08
C LEU A 181 12.68 5.49 -4.11
N SER A 182 13.38 5.88 -5.16
CA SER A 182 13.70 7.30 -5.39
C SER A 182 12.43 8.12 -5.55
N GLY A 183 12.32 9.21 -4.78
CA GLY A 183 11.18 10.12 -4.88
C GLY A 183 9.92 9.69 -4.13
N PHE A 184 9.94 8.59 -3.36
CA PHE A 184 8.79 8.12 -2.57
C PHE A 184 8.25 9.19 -1.61
N GLY A 185 9.14 9.93 -0.95
CA GLY A 185 8.79 11.08 -0.11
C GLY A 185 8.03 10.71 1.18
N LYS A 186 7.37 11.71 1.77
CA LYS A 186 6.63 11.54 3.03
C LYS A 186 5.16 11.16 2.74
N MET A 187 4.65 10.14 3.42
CA MET A 187 3.22 9.79 3.44
C MET A 187 2.48 10.57 4.54
N HIS A 188 1.17 10.80 4.34
CA HIS A 188 0.29 11.51 5.27
C HIS A 188 -0.79 10.60 5.87
N SER A 189 -1.23 9.59 5.14
CA SER A 189 -2.26 8.64 5.60
C SER A 189 -1.85 7.72 6.76
N PRO A 190 -0.56 7.42 7.01
CA PRO A 190 -0.16 6.60 8.15
C PRO A 190 -0.62 7.16 9.50
N ASP A 191 -0.54 8.47 9.70
CA ASP A 191 -0.95 9.11 10.96
C ASP A 191 -2.45 8.87 11.23
N ILE A 192 -3.30 8.99 10.20
CA ILE A 192 -4.74 8.72 10.28
C ILE A 192 -5.00 7.24 10.53
N LEU A 193 -4.29 6.36 9.80
CA LEU A 193 -4.43 4.92 9.92
C LEU A 193 -4.07 4.41 11.32
N GLU A 194 -2.99 4.95 11.92
CA GLU A 194 -2.58 4.64 13.28
C GLU A 194 -3.62 5.04 14.32
N GLU A 195 -4.28 6.18 14.12
CA GLU A 195 -5.34 6.63 15.02
C GLU A 195 -6.55 5.70 14.99
N VAL A 196 -6.92 5.23 13.80
CA VAL A 196 -8.08 4.35 13.59
C VAL A 196 -7.80 2.90 14.04
N LEU A 197 -6.56 2.43 13.97
CA LEU A 197 -6.14 1.06 14.35
C LEU A 197 -5.60 0.95 15.79
N ARG A 198 -5.89 1.90 16.65
CA ARG A 198 -5.36 1.92 18.06
C ARG A 198 -5.82 0.75 18.93
N ASP A 199 -6.97 0.13 18.61
CA ASP A 199 -7.58 -0.97 19.38
C ASP A 199 -7.11 -2.35 18.94
#